data_21ca1060099d3401ce9ab3fab904df7c
#
_entry.id   21ca1060099d3401ce9ab3fab904df7c
#
_cell.length_a   1.000
_cell.length_b   1.000
_cell.length_c   1.000
_cell.angle_alpha   90.00
_cell.angle_beta   90.00
_cell.angle_gamma   90.00
#
_symmetry.space_group_name_H-M   'P 1'
#
loop_
_entity.id
_entity.type
_entity.pdbx_description
1 polymer ?
#
loop_
_entity_poly.entity_id
_entity_poly.type
_entity_poly.pdbx_seq_one_letter_code
_entity_poly.pdbx_strand_id
1 'polypeptide(L)'
;MPILKKPEKLVVDANPILSALLGGKAKRLFFEAGIAEFAVVESVLAEVHAYVPKMAQKLGVSHEFLFYALELLPLTVCAPKIYRRSLQKAKMQIAHRDPRDVDVLALALALERPLWTNDKDFDDTMAQVLTTAELLAIYFPRPS
;
A
#
# COMPACT_ATOMS: atom_id res chain seq x y z
N MET A 1 -12.91 -22.44 -12.72
CA MET A 1 -12.03 -21.52 -11.97
C MET A 1 -12.31 -20.09 -12.35
N PRO A 2 -12.66 -19.27 -11.38
CA PRO A 2 -12.79 -17.86 -11.71
C PRO A 2 -11.42 -17.31 -12.11
N ILE A 3 -11.40 -16.61 -13.22
CA ILE A 3 -10.22 -15.87 -13.64
C ILE A 3 -10.09 -14.68 -12.70
N LEU A 4 -8.98 -14.64 -11.96
CA LEU A 4 -8.72 -13.48 -11.09
C LEU A 4 -8.54 -12.26 -11.96
N LYS A 5 -9.47 -11.33 -11.82
CA LYS A 5 -9.42 -10.07 -12.55
C LYS A 5 -8.23 -9.27 -12.04
N LYS A 6 -7.40 -8.78 -12.96
CA LYS A 6 -6.29 -7.90 -12.57
C LYS A 6 -6.86 -6.61 -12.02
N PRO A 7 -6.52 -6.23 -10.77
CA PRO A 7 -6.99 -4.95 -10.24
C PRO A 7 -6.36 -3.79 -10.99
N GLU A 8 -7.18 -2.83 -11.38
CA GLU A 8 -6.71 -1.64 -12.08
C GLU A 8 -6.24 -0.55 -11.13
N LYS A 9 -6.77 -0.56 -9.91
CA LYS A 9 -6.49 0.46 -8.90
C LYS A 9 -6.40 -0.22 -7.54
N LEU A 10 -5.47 0.25 -6.72
CA LEU A 10 -5.21 -0.32 -5.40
C LEU A 10 -5.17 0.77 -4.33
N VAL A 11 -5.37 0.36 -3.08
CA VAL A 11 -4.97 1.13 -1.91
C VAL A 11 -3.70 0.47 -1.38
N VAL A 12 -2.70 1.25 -1.02
CA VAL A 12 -1.38 0.73 -0.65
C VAL A 12 -1.06 1.07 0.81
N ASP A 13 -0.62 0.05 1.56
CA ASP A 13 -0.12 0.21 2.91
C ASP A 13 1.36 0.64 2.90
N ALA A 14 1.92 0.91 4.08
CA ALA A 14 3.30 1.38 4.22
C ALA A 14 4.34 0.34 3.78
N ASN A 15 4.12 -0.95 4.12
CA ASN A 15 5.16 -1.95 3.87
C ASN A 15 5.50 -2.14 2.38
N PRO A 16 4.56 -2.14 1.42
CA PRO A 16 4.94 -2.19 0.01
C PRO A 16 5.74 -0.96 -0.45
N ILE A 17 5.41 0.21 0.08
CA ILE A 17 6.15 1.44 -0.25
C ILE A 17 7.59 1.33 0.24
N LEU A 18 7.77 0.93 1.50
CA LEU A 18 9.11 0.75 2.07
C LEU A 18 9.91 -0.30 1.31
N SER A 19 9.27 -1.41 0.93
CA SER A 19 9.91 -2.45 0.13
C SER A 19 10.41 -1.90 -1.22
N ALA A 20 9.59 -1.08 -1.87
CA ALA A 20 9.97 -0.48 -3.15
C ALA A 20 11.18 0.45 -3.00
N LEU A 21 11.23 1.22 -1.90
CA LEU A 21 12.38 2.11 -1.63
C LEU A 21 13.66 1.32 -1.38
N LEU A 22 13.55 0.12 -0.83
CA LEU A 22 14.68 -0.78 -0.62
C LEU A 22 15.12 -1.52 -1.90
N GLY A 23 14.44 -1.28 -3.01
CA GLY A 23 14.73 -1.96 -4.27
C GLY A 23 14.16 -3.36 -4.36
N GLY A 24 13.18 -3.70 -3.51
CA GLY A 24 12.53 -5.00 -3.49
C GLY A 24 11.58 -5.21 -4.66
N LYS A 25 10.97 -6.40 -4.72
CA LYS A 25 10.09 -6.81 -5.82
C LYS A 25 8.85 -5.94 -5.96
N ALA A 26 8.41 -5.27 -4.90
CA ALA A 26 7.28 -4.35 -4.94
C ALA A 26 7.48 -3.25 -5.98
N LYS A 27 8.72 -2.84 -6.23
CA LYS A 27 9.04 -1.80 -7.19
C LYS A 27 8.50 -2.11 -8.58
N ARG A 28 8.55 -3.38 -9.00
CA ARG A 28 8.04 -3.79 -10.31
C ARG A 28 6.54 -3.52 -10.44
N LEU A 29 5.80 -3.70 -9.35
CA LEU A 29 4.36 -3.48 -9.38
C LEU A 29 4.02 -2.00 -9.56
N PHE A 30 4.82 -1.11 -8.97
CA PHE A 30 4.60 0.32 -9.14
C PHE A 30 4.89 0.80 -10.57
N PHE A 31 5.90 0.25 -11.24
CA PHE A 31 6.40 0.81 -12.49
C PHE A 31 6.14 -0.03 -13.74
N GLU A 32 5.94 -1.34 -13.60
CA GLU A 32 5.87 -2.24 -14.75
C GLU A 32 4.55 -2.98 -14.91
N ALA A 33 3.68 -2.96 -13.90
CA ALA A 33 2.45 -3.74 -13.94
C ALA A 33 1.30 -3.06 -14.71
N GLY A 34 1.42 -1.76 -14.97
CA GLY A 34 0.36 -1.03 -15.65
C GLY A 34 -0.84 -0.72 -14.76
N ILE A 35 -0.68 -0.77 -13.44
CA ILE A 35 -1.74 -0.42 -12.49
C ILE A 35 -1.99 1.07 -12.59
N ALA A 36 -3.27 1.47 -12.74
CA ALA A 36 -3.61 2.85 -13.04
C ALA A 36 -3.48 3.81 -11.87
N GLU A 37 -3.71 3.34 -10.64
CA GLU A 37 -3.67 4.23 -9.47
C GLU A 37 -3.33 3.47 -8.20
N PHE A 38 -2.45 4.07 -7.40
CA PHE A 38 -2.09 3.59 -6.07
C PHE A 38 -2.48 4.66 -5.05
N ALA A 39 -3.63 4.47 -4.39
CA ALA A 39 -4.11 5.42 -3.38
C ALA A 39 -3.44 5.13 -2.04
N VAL A 40 -3.03 6.18 -1.34
CA VAL A 40 -2.38 6.06 -0.03
C VAL A 40 -2.96 7.12 0.89
N VAL A 41 -3.19 6.75 2.17
CA VAL A 41 -3.66 7.73 3.16
C VAL A 41 -2.49 8.64 3.59
N GLU A 42 -2.81 9.89 3.92
CA GLU A 42 -1.80 10.87 4.34
C GLU A 42 -0.94 10.37 5.51
N SER A 43 -1.56 9.71 6.51
CA SER A 43 -0.84 9.25 7.69
C SER A 43 0.17 8.15 7.36
N VAL A 44 -0.11 7.30 6.39
CA VAL A 44 0.83 6.28 5.93
C VAL A 44 2.02 6.93 5.25
N LEU A 45 1.77 7.90 4.38
CA LEU A 45 2.85 8.61 3.71
C LEU A 45 3.73 9.36 4.72
N ALA A 46 3.13 9.98 5.73
CA ALA A 46 3.88 10.63 6.82
C ALA A 46 4.74 9.62 7.58
N GLU A 47 4.22 8.43 7.84
CA GLU A 47 4.98 7.35 8.49
C GLU A 47 6.19 6.96 7.66
N VAL A 48 6.00 6.79 6.36
CA VAL A 48 7.09 6.45 5.44
C VAL A 48 8.16 7.56 5.45
N HIS A 49 7.73 8.82 5.34
CA HIS A 49 8.65 9.97 5.40
C HIS A 49 9.47 9.96 6.68
N ALA A 50 8.82 9.72 7.82
CA ALA A 50 9.48 9.70 9.11
C ALA A 50 10.51 8.56 9.23
N TYR A 51 10.28 7.46 8.53
CA TYR A 51 11.16 6.30 8.57
C TYR A 51 12.37 6.41 7.63
N VAL A 52 12.28 7.26 6.61
CA VAL A 52 13.33 7.38 5.57
C VAL A 52 14.73 7.67 6.15
N PRO A 53 14.92 8.63 7.10
CA PRO A 53 16.27 8.86 7.61
C PRO A 53 16.89 7.64 8.29
N LYS A 54 16.09 6.89 9.04
CA LYS A 54 16.54 5.67 9.71
C LYS A 54 16.92 4.58 8.68
N MET A 55 16.11 4.45 7.64
CA MET A 55 16.37 3.51 6.55
C MET A 55 17.66 3.90 5.81
N ALA A 56 17.83 5.17 5.53
CA ALA A 56 19.03 5.68 4.84
C ALA A 56 20.29 5.37 5.62
N GLN A 57 20.24 5.56 6.94
CA GLN A 57 21.37 5.26 7.81
C GLN A 57 21.72 3.77 7.76
N LYS A 58 20.73 2.89 7.81
CA LYS A 58 20.93 1.45 7.75
C LYS A 58 21.52 0.99 6.41
N LEU A 59 21.13 1.65 5.32
CA LEU A 59 21.59 1.30 3.97
C LEU A 59 22.89 1.96 3.58
N GLY A 60 23.33 2.97 4.34
CA GLY A 60 24.52 3.73 3.98
C GLY A 60 24.32 4.63 2.77
N VAL A 61 23.11 5.11 2.56
CA VAL A 61 22.78 6.04 1.47
C VAL A 61 22.27 7.35 2.05
N SER A 62 22.23 8.41 1.24
CA SER A 62 21.71 9.69 1.71
C SER A 62 20.17 9.64 1.81
N HIS A 63 19.60 10.37 2.78
CA HIS A 63 18.14 10.45 2.86
C HIS A 63 17.55 11.22 1.68
N GLU A 64 18.27 12.16 1.10
CA GLU A 64 17.84 12.85 -0.12
C GLU A 64 17.60 11.85 -1.25
N PHE A 65 18.48 10.84 -1.38
CA PHE A 65 18.31 9.79 -2.39
C PHE A 65 16.98 9.04 -2.18
N LEU A 66 16.68 8.64 -0.93
CA LEU A 66 15.46 7.91 -0.63
C LEU A 66 14.21 8.79 -0.76
N PHE A 67 14.28 10.06 -0.37
CA PHE A 67 13.17 10.98 -0.57
C PHE A 67 12.89 11.18 -2.06
N TYR A 68 13.92 11.26 -2.87
CA TYR A 68 13.76 11.35 -4.32
C TYR A 68 13.09 10.09 -4.87
N ALA A 69 13.55 8.92 -4.42
CA ALA A 69 12.95 7.65 -4.84
C ALA A 69 11.47 7.58 -4.47
N LEU A 70 11.12 8.06 -3.27
CA LEU A 70 9.73 8.11 -2.83
C LEU A 70 8.89 9.01 -3.72
N GLU A 71 9.41 10.17 -4.11
CA GLU A 71 8.72 11.09 -5.02
C GLU A 71 8.46 10.49 -6.39
N LEU A 72 9.29 9.55 -6.83
CA LEU A 72 9.11 8.88 -8.12
C LEU A 72 8.00 7.82 -8.10
N LEU A 73 7.58 7.36 -6.92
CA LEU A 73 6.49 6.39 -6.84
C LEU A 73 5.16 7.06 -7.25
N PRO A 74 4.38 6.39 -8.09
CA PRO A 74 3.13 6.97 -8.59
C PRO A 74 1.99 6.86 -7.57
N LEU A 75 2.12 7.56 -6.44
CA LEU A 75 1.15 7.51 -5.36
C LEU A 75 0.14 8.65 -5.45
N THR A 76 -1.14 8.33 -5.22
CA THR A 76 -2.21 9.33 -5.10
C THR A 76 -2.54 9.47 -3.61
N VAL A 77 -2.18 10.60 -3.02
CA VAL A 77 -2.39 10.83 -1.59
C VAL A 77 -3.83 11.24 -1.33
N CYS A 78 -4.50 10.55 -0.41
CA CYS A 78 -5.91 10.78 -0.09
C CYS A 78 -6.07 11.38 1.31
N ALA A 79 -6.76 12.51 1.37
CA ALA A 79 -7.09 13.20 2.62
C ALA A 79 -8.24 12.48 3.34
N PRO A 80 -8.38 12.67 4.67
CA PRO A 80 -9.44 11.99 5.45
C PRO A 80 -10.85 12.18 4.92
N LYS A 81 -11.17 13.30 4.27
CA LYS A 81 -12.50 13.53 3.71
C LYS A 81 -12.92 12.46 2.70
N ILE A 82 -11.95 11.81 2.06
CA ILE A 82 -12.21 10.77 1.05
C ILE A 82 -12.81 9.51 1.70
N TYR A 83 -12.35 9.16 2.91
CA TYR A 83 -12.75 7.92 3.57
C TYR A 83 -13.50 8.12 4.88
N ARG A 84 -13.90 9.35 5.19
CA ARG A 84 -14.57 9.68 6.46
C ARG A 84 -15.80 8.81 6.74
N ARG A 85 -16.59 8.54 5.72
CA ARG A 85 -17.81 7.72 5.85
C ARG A 85 -17.53 6.29 6.28
N SER A 86 -16.33 5.79 5.98
CA SER A 86 -15.98 4.41 6.27
C SER A 86 -15.19 4.24 7.55
N LEU A 87 -14.85 5.33 8.26
CA LEU A 87 -14.02 5.26 9.46
C LEU A 87 -14.66 4.42 10.57
N GLN A 88 -15.96 4.61 10.83
CA GLN A 88 -16.61 3.86 11.90
C GLN A 88 -16.66 2.37 11.59
N LYS A 89 -16.97 2.01 10.36
CA LYS A 89 -17.00 0.62 9.93
C LYS A 89 -15.60 -0.01 10.04
N ALA A 90 -14.58 0.74 9.64
CA ALA A 90 -13.21 0.27 9.75
C ALA A 90 -12.80 0.09 11.22
N LYS A 91 -13.16 1.03 12.09
CA LYS A 91 -12.89 0.91 13.54
C LYS A 91 -13.49 -0.34 14.13
N MET A 92 -14.70 -0.70 13.73
CA MET A 92 -15.37 -1.89 14.24
C MET A 92 -14.63 -3.18 13.91
N GLN A 93 -13.88 -3.18 12.81
CA GLN A 93 -13.15 -4.37 12.38
C GLN A 93 -11.72 -4.43 12.91
N ILE A 94 -11.10 -3.27 13.19
CA ILE A 94 -9.66 -3.22 13.46
C ILE A 94 -9.29 -2.20 14.55
N ALA A 95 -10.25 -1.78 15.41
CA ALA A 95 -10.07 -0.70 16.38
C ALA A 95 -8.94 -0.93 17.40
N HIS A 96 -8.59 -2.19 17.66
CA HIS A 96 -7.54 -2.54 18.61
C HIS A 96 -6.13 -2.44 18.00
N ARG A 97 -6.04 -2.01 16.76
CA ARG A 97 -4.79 -1.86 16.03
C ARG A 97 -4.34 -0.41 16.02
N ASP A 98 -3.22 -0.16 15.38
CA ASP A 98 -2.70 1.18 15.14
C ASP A 98 -3.78 2.04 14.44
N PRO A 99 -3.99 3.30 14.88
CA PRO A 99 -4.95 4.17 14.20
C PRO A 99 -4.72 4.32 12.69
N ARG A 100 -3.47 4.19 12.24
CA ARG A 100 -3.16 4.22 10.80
C ARG A 100 -3.75 3.04 10.05
N ASP A 101 -3.87 1.89 10.71
CA ASP A 101 -4.51 0.71 10.11
C ASP A 101 -6.00 0.97 9.88
N VAL A 102 -6.64 1.71 10.79
CA VAL A 102 -8.05 2.10 10.64
C VAL A 102 -8.21 2.97 9.39
N ASP A 103 -7.34 3.95 9.21
CA ASP A 103 -7.40 4.85 8.05
C ASP A 103 -7.18 4.09 6.75
N VAL A 104 -6.20 3.19 6.71
CA VAL A 104 -5.91 2.36 5.54
C VAL A 104 -7.12 1.52 5.16
N LEU A 105 -7.70 0.83 6.14
CA LEU A 105 -8.90 0.01 5.90
C LEU A 105 -10.07 0.88 5.43
N ALA A 106 -10.28 2.02 6.07
CA ALA A 106 -11.36 2.94 5.70
C ALA A 106 -11.22 3.41 4.24
N LEU A 107 -10.01 3.70 3.80
CA LEU A 107 -9.79 4.12 2.41
C LEU A 107 -10.11 2.99 1.44
N ALA A 108 -9.68 1.77 1.73
CA ALA A 108 -9.98 0.62 0.88
C ALA A 108 -11.49 0.39 0.77
N LEU A 109 -12.20 0.49 1.88
CA LEU A 109 -13.66 0.31 1.90
C LEU A 109 -14.36 1.45 1.15
N ALA A 110 -13.93 2.70 1.36
CA ALA A 110 -14.54 3.86 0.72
C ALA A 110 -14.37 3.84 -0.80
N LEU A 111 -13.21 3.44 -1.28
CA LEU A 111 -12.92 3.39 -2.71
C LEU A 111 -13.31 2.06 -3.36
N GLU A 112 -13.71 1.08 -2.55
CA GLU A 112 -14.07 -0.26 -3.01
C GLU A 112 -12.97 -0.87 -3.87
N ARG A 113 -11.73 -0.79 -3.35
CA ARG A 113 -10.53 -1.29 -4.02
C ARG A 113 -9.81 -2.31 -3.16
N PRO A 114 -9.08 -3.25 -3.78
CA PRO A 114 -8.22 -4.14 -3.01
C PRO A 114 -7.15 -3.34 -2.26
N LEU A 115 -6.81 -3.84 -1.09
CA LEU A 115 -5.74 -3.29 -0.26
C LEU A 115 -4.47 -4.10 -0.50
N TRP A 116 -3.41 -3.43 -0.94
CA TRP A 116 -2.10 -4.04 -1.09
C TRP A 116 -1.34 -3.88 0.22
N THR A 117 -1.22 -4.98 0.93
CA THR A 117 -0.46 -5.05 2.18
C THR A 117 0.05 -6.47 2.40
N ASN A 118 1.19 -6.59 3.07
CA ASN A 118 1.71 -7.88 3.49
C ASN A 118 1.36 -8.19 4.96
N ASP A 119 0.59 -7.31 5.60
CA ASP A 119 0.19 -7.44 6.99
C ASP A 119 -1.07 -8.30 7.10
N LYS A 120 -0.94 -9.46 7.73
CA LYS A 120 -2.05 -10.42 7.90
C LYS A 120 -3.16 -9.90 8.81
N ASP A 121 -2.90 -8.83 9.55
CA ASP A 121 -3.91 -8.24 10.43
C ASP A 121 -5.14 -7.74 9.69
N PHE A 122 -5.04 -7.52 8.40
CA PHE A 122 -6.17 -7.10 7.56
C PHE A 122 -6.97 -8.27 6.98
N ASP A 123 -6.52 -9.52 7.13
CA ASP A 123 -7.14 -10.67 6.47
C ASP A 123 -8.57 -10.93 6.92
N ASP A 124 -8.91 -10.62 8.17
CA ASP A 124 -10.25 -10.84 8.71
C ASP A 124 -11.20 -9.65 8.51
N THR A 125 -10.81 -8.68 7.71
CA THR A 125 -11.62 -7.50 7.44
C THR A 125 -12.45 -7.68 6.16
N MET A 126 -13.35 -6.73 5.90
CA MET A 126 -14.17 -6.74 4.69
C MET A 126 -13.40 -6.36 3.42
N ALA A 127 -12.19 -5.81 3.56
CA ALA A 127 -11.38 -5.44 2.41
C ALA A 127 -10.83 -6.69 1.73
N GLN A 128 -10.76 -6.67 0.41
CA GLN A 128 -10.00 -7.67 -0.33
C GLN A 128 -8.53 -7.33 -0.15
N VAL A 129 -7.75 -8.26 0.40
CA VAL A 129 -6.33 -8.05 0.68
C VAL A 129 -5.50 -8.83 -0.34
N LEU A 130 -4.52 -8.15 -0.93
CA LEU A 130 -3.57 -8.76 -1.87
C LEU A 130 -2.15 -8.47 -1.38
N THR A 131 -1.37 -9.52 -1.22
CA THR A 131 0.04 -9.40 -0.85
C THR A 131 0.89 -9.06 -2.08
N THR A 132 2.12 -8.65 -1.85
CA THR A 132 3.08 -8.43 -2.94
C THR A 132 3.25 -9.70 -3.77
N ALA A 133 3.38 -10.86 -3.12
CA ALA A 133 3.54 -12.15 -3.82
C ALA A 133 2.34 -12.47 -4.70
N GLU A 134 1.12 -12.24 -4.19
CA GLU A 134 -0.10 -12.47 -4.95
C GLU A 134 -0.19 -11.55 -6.17
N LEU A 135 0.12 -10.27 -5.99
CA LEU A 135 0.11 -9.31 -7.10
C LEU A 135 1.16 -9.65 -8.16
N LEU A 136 2.35 -10.06 -7.74
CA LEU A 136 3.38 -10.47 -8.69
C LEU A 136 2.93 -11.67 -9.51
N ALA A 137 2.24 -12.62 -8.89
CA ALA A 137 1.71 -13.78 -9.59
C ALA A 137 0.61 -13.39 -10.60
N ILE A 138 -0.19 -12.38 -10.28
CA ILE A 138 -1.26 -11.89 -11.16
C ILE A 138 -0.69 -11.14 -12.37
N TYR A 139 0.26 -10.23 -12.14
CA TYR A 139 0.77 -9.35 -13.19
C TYR A 139 1.95 -9.93 -13.96
N PHE A 140 2.74 -10.78 -13.31
CA PHE A 140 3.93 -11.38 -13.90
C PHE A 140 3.91 -12.89 -13.68
N PRO A 141 2.93 -13.60 -14.30
CA PRO A 141 2.81 -15.05 -14.11
C PRO A 141 4.03 -15.76 -14.70
N ARG A 142 4.49 -16.81 -14.02
CA ARG A 142 5.57 -17.61 -14.54
C ARG A 142 5.10 -18.37 -15.75
N PRO A 143 5.91 -18.49 -16.82
CA PRO A 143 5.56 -19.35 -17.94
C PRO A 143 5.46 -20.79 -17.46
N SER A 144 4.43 -21.50 -17.92
CA SER A 144 4.19 -22.91 -17.59
C SER A 144 5.17 -23.83 -18.29
#